data_f9e36656a0a0163911d178e1ce925762
#
_entry.id   f9e36656a0a0163911d178e1ce925762
#
_cell.length_a   1.000
_cell.length_b   1.000
_cell.length_c   1.000
_cell.angle_alpha   90.00
_cell.angle_beta   90.00
_cell.angle_gamma   90.00
#
_symmetry.space_group_name_H-M   'P 1'
#
loop_
_entity.id
_entity.type
_entity.pdbx_description
1 polymer ?
#
loop_
_entity_poly.entity_id
_entity_poly.type
_entity_poly.pdbx_seq_one_letter_code
_entity_poly.pdbx_strand_id
1 'polypeptide(L)'
;MRRVALGSLTLLAALGGCHKQAAPAPQAQAVQAPLPEAVATGPDTSQQGKPISSAEIKNGEGAAAKLSDLKGKPMLVNLWATWCVPCIKELPTLDALAARDAGKLQVVLVNEDQDGPRVVAPFLQKHPLKNVKSWTDTANALMIPLKAASLPTTILYGADGKEKLRIGRDMDWTGPEAKALLAQIEG
;
A
#
# COMPACT_ATOMS: atom_id res chain seq x y z
N MET A 1 -33.84 35.61 66.76
CA MET A 1 -33.12 36.26 67.86
C MET A 1 -31.74 36.64 67.35
N ARG A 2 -31.45 37.96 67.45
CA ARG A 2 -30.11 38.64 67.47
C ARG A 2 -29.21 38.42 66.25
N ARG A 3 -29.05 39.47 65.36
CA ARG A 3 -28.23 40.67 65.50
C ARG A 3 -26.77 40.31 65.74
N VAL A 4 -25.77 40.77 64.91
CA VAL A 4 -25.13 42.11 64.76
C VAL A 4 -24.14 41.93 63.64
N ALA A 5 -24.07 42.61 62.54
CA ALA A 5 -23.53 43.92 62.17
C ALA A 5 -22.10 44.22 62.60
N LEU A 6 -21.41 44.87 61.70
CA LEU A 6 -20.20 45.70 61.63
C LEU A 6 -19.12 45.03 60.76
N GLY A 7 -18.62 45.58 59.72
CA GLY A 7 -18.35 46.97 59.44
C GLY A 7 -16.84 47.18 59.45
N SER A 8 -16.28 47.61 58.38
CA SER A 8 -15.01 48.39 58.16
C SER A 8 -14.30 47.90 56.92
N LEU A 9 -14.31 48.60 55.86
CA LEU A 9 -13.64 49.85 55.49
C LEU A 9 -12.13 49.68 55.20
N THR A 10 -11.81 49.97 53.93
CA THR A 10 -10.59 50.49 53.35
C THR A 10 -9.34 49.60 53.24
N LEU A 11 -8.85 49.42 52.05
CA LEU A 11 -7.73 50.23 51.56
C LEU A 11 -7.44 49.92 50.07
N LEU A 12 -7.57 50.97 49.24
CA LEU A 12 -7.03 50.98 47.87
C LEU A 12 -5.50 50.89 47.95
N ALA A 13 -4.92 49.92 47.26
CA ALA A 13 -3.54 50.01 46.84
C ALA A 13 -3.49 49.69 45.33
N ALA A 14 -3.44 50.71 44.53
CA ALA A 14 -3.08 50.64 43.13
C ALA A 14 -1.59 50.33 43.02
N LEU A 15 -1.26 49.10 42.63
CA LEU A 15 0.06 48.78 42.14
C LEU A 15 -0.02 48.56 40.63
N GLY A 16 0.39 49.57 39.89
CA GLY A 16 0.64 49.50 38.47
C GLY A 16 1.72 48.49 38.12
N GLY A 17 1.31 47.32 37.71
CA GLY A 17 2.20 46.33 37.10
C GLY A 17 2.26 46.58 35.60
N CYS A 18 3.39 47.13 35.12
CA CYS A 18 3.71 47.13 33.69
C CYS A 18 3.74 45.72 33.17
N HIS A 19 2.64 45.28 32.58
CA HIS A 19 2.65 44.07 31.74
C HIS A 19 3.42 44.40 30.46
N LYS A 20 4.69 43.98 30.43
CA LYS A 20 5.47 43.92 29.22
C LYS A 20 4.83 42.79 28.36
N GLN A 21 3.99 43.22 27.42
CA GLN A 21 3.42 42.35 26.42
C GLN A 21 4.58 41.80 25.59
N ALA A 22 4.93 40.55 25.79
CA ALA A 22 5.88 39.83 24.94
C ALA A 22 5.29 39.79 23.53
N ALA A 23 6.07 40.24 22.55
CA ALA A 23 5.72 40.14 21.14
C ALA A 23 5.43 38.69 20.79
N PRO A 24 4.41 38.39 19.99
CA PRO A 24 4.17 37.02 19.53
C PRO A 24 5.38 36.52 18.75
N ALA A 25 5.87 35.36 19.12
CA ALA A 25 6.93 34.68 18.39
C ALA A 25 6.52 34.50 16.92
N PRO A 26 7.46 34.63 15.95
CA PRO A 26 7.15 34.36 14.54
C PRO A 26 6.61 32.94 14.42
N GLN A 27 5.37 32.81 14.00
CA GLN A 27 4.82 31.53 13.61
C GLN A 27 5.64 31.03 12.43
N ALA A 28 6.41 29.98 12.65
CA ALA A 28 7.06 29.26 11.58
C ALA A 28 5.95 28.84 10.59
N GLN A 29 5.95 29.46 9.43
CA GLN A 29 5.12 29.02 8.32
C GLN A 29 5.55 27.57 8.03
N ALA A 30 4.67 26.64 8.36
CA ALA A 30 4.83 25.27 7.94
C ALA A 30 4.94 25.29 6.41
N VAL A 31 6.14 25.04 5.92
CA VAL A 31 6.37 24.75 4.51
C VAL A 31 5.52 23.50 4.24
N GLN A 32 4.35 23.70 3.67
CA GLN A 32 3.54 22.62 3.15
C GLN A 32 4.37 21.98 2.06
N ALA A 33 4.93 20.80 2.36
CA ALA A 33 5.47 19.94 1.32
C ALA A 33 4.38 19.76 0.26
N PRO A 34 4.71 19.84 -1.04
CA PRO A 34 3.73 19.59 -2.08
C PRO A 34 3.08 18.24 -1.80
N LEU A 35 1.75 18.22 -1.77
CA LEU A 35 0.99 16.98 -1.71
C LEU A 35 1.50 16.08 -2.84
N PRO A 36 1.73 14.78 -2.59
CA PRO A 36 2.15 13.88 -3.66
C PRO A 36 1.16 14.02 -4.82
N GLU A 37 1.71 14.23 -6.02
CA GLU A 37 0.92 14.31 -7.25
C GLU A 37 -0.09 13.16 -7.27
N ALA A 38 -1.32 13.48 -7.67
CA ALA A 38 -2.40 12.52 -7.75
C ALA A 38 -1.90 11.24 -8.41
N VAL A 39 -2.01 10.11 -7.71
CA VAL A 39 -1.63 8.79 -8.24
C VAL A 39 -2.32 8.65 -9.59
N ALA A 40 -1.54 8.55 -10.67
CA ALA A 40 -2.05 8.43 -12.01
C ALA A 40 -3.02 7.25 -12.05
N THR A 41 -4.29 7.52 -12.39
CA THR A 41 -5.36 6.50 -12.36
C THR A 41 -5.26 5.48 -13.49
N GLY A 42 -4.40 5.74 -14.47
CA GLY A 42 -4.15 4.90 -15.65
C GLY A 42 -2.95 3.96 -15.51
N PRO A 43 -2.71 3.12 -16.54
CA PRO A 43 -1.54 2.27 -16.61
C PRO A 43 -0.26 3.13 -16.68
N ASP A 44 0.71 2.76 -15.83
CA ASP A 44 2.03 3.40 -15.81
C ASP A 44 3.03 2.54 -16.57
N THR A 45 3.68 3.11 -17.57
CA THR A 45 4.72 2.47 -18.40
C THR A 45 6.13 2.99 -18.11
N SER A 46 6.31 3.79 -17.05
CA SER A 46 7.60 4.41 -16.72
C SER A 46 8.74 3.40 -16.45
N GLN A 47 8.39 2.15 -16.12
CA GLN A 47 9.33 1.06 -15.88
C GLN A 47 9.29 -0.01 -16.99
N GLN A 48 8.64 0.27 -18.12
CA GLN A 48 8.54 -0.67 -19.24
C GLN A 48 9.93 -1.17 -19.68
N GLY A 49 10.02 -2.47 -19.95
CA GLY A 49 11.26 -3.14 -20.36
C GLY A 49 12.18 -3.54 -19.21
N LYS A 50 11.90 -3.14 -17.98
CA LYS A 50 12.67 -3.59 -16.81
C LYS A 50 12.48 -5.09 -16.58
N PRO A 51 13.57 -5.82 -16.27
CA PRO A 51 13.47 -7.23 -15.97
C PRO A 51 12.75 -7.44 -14.65
N ILE A 52 12.12 -8.61 -14.52
CA ILE A 52 11.54 -9.08 -13.27
C ILE A 52 12.61 -9.15 -12.17
N SER A 53 12.23 -8.78 -10.95
CA SER A 53 13.14 -8.78 -9.80
C SER A 53 13.69 -10.17 -9.47
N SER A 54 14.96 -10.22 -9.10
CA SER A 54 15.60 -11.44 -8.55
C SER A 54 15.50 -11.51 -7.02
N ALA A 55 14.69 -10.67 -6.39
CA ALA A 55 14.47 -10.71 -4.95
C ALA A 55 13.86 -12.05 -4.53
N GLU A 56 14.27 -12.49 -3.35
CA GLU A 56 13.76 -13.71 -2.73
C GLU A 56 12.39 -13.44 -2.09
N ILE A 57 11.45 -14.32 -2.37
CA ILE A 57 10.13 -14.40 -1.75
C ILE A 57 9.93 -15.77 -1.14
N LYS A 58 9.04 -15.90 -0.17
CA LYS A 58 8.78 -17.18 0.51
C LYS A 58 7.33 -17.59 0.37
N ASN A 59 7.09 -18.86 0.13
CA ASN A 59 5.73 -19.39 0.14
C ASN A 59 5.20 -19.57 1.58
N GLY A 60 3.93 -19.97 1.73
CA GLY A 60 3.31 -20.19 3.04
C GLY A 60 3.96 -21.29 3.89
N GLU A 61 4.79 -22.14 3.30
CA GLU A 61 5.54 -23.22 3.95
C GLU A 61 6.99 -22.79 4.29
N GLY A 62 7.35 -21.55 3.93
CA GLY A 62 8.69 -20.99 4.18
C GLY A 62 9.73 -21.34 3.10
N ALA A 63 9.36 -22.05 2.04
CA ALA A 63 10.26 -22.32 0.94
C ALA A 63 10.51 -21.04 0.14
N ALA A 64 11.80 -20.75 -0.10
CA ALA A 64 12.24 -19.57 -0.82
C ALA A 64 12.30 -19.80 -2.32
N ALA A 65 11.98 -18.78 -3.11
CA ALA A 65 12.21 -18.72 -4.55
C ALA A 65 12.55 -17.28 -4.93
N LYS A 66 13.29 -17.09 -6.03
CA LYS A 66 13.42 -15.76 -6.63
C LYS A 66 12.18 -15.48 -7.46
N LEU A 67 11.67 -14.25 -7.40
CA LEU A 67 10.52 -13.86 -8.22
C LEU A 67 10.83 -14.10 -9.72
N SER A 68 12.08 -13.87 -10.16
CA SER A 68 12.55 -14.14 -11.53
C SER A 68 12.49 -15.60 -11.95
N ASP A 69 12.48 -16.56 -11.02
CA ASP A 69 12.44 -17.99 -11.35
C ASP A 69 11.04 -18.44 -11.77
N LEU A 70 10.03 -17.59 -11.49
CA LEU A 70 8.64 -17.83 -11.87
C LEU A 70 8.32 -17.42 -13.31
N LYS A 71 9.29 -16.85 -14.05
CA LYS A 71 9.12 -16.43 -15.44
C LYS A 71 8.87 -17.62 -16.38
N GLY A 72 8.41 -17.37 -17.59
CA GLY A 72 8.19 -18.38 -18.65
C GLY A 72 6.80 -18.31 -19.27
N LYS A 73 5.92 -17.51 -18.64
CA LYS A 73 4.58 -17.15 -19.15
C LYS A 73 4.36 -15.67 -18.90
N PRO A 74 3.42 -15.02 -19.59
CA PRO A 74 2.90 -13.75 -19.16
C PRO A 74 2.52 -13.80 -17.67
N MET A 75 2.88 -12.79 -16.90
CA MET A 75 2.74 -12.84 -15.45
C MET A 75 2.19 -11.53 -14.90
N LEU A 76 1.27 -11.66 -13.95
CA LEU A 76 0.76 -10.59 -13.13
C LEU A 76 1.34 -10.77 -11.73
N VAL A 77 2.09 -9.78 -11.26
CA VAL A 77 2.60 -9.71 -9.88
C VAL A 77 1.83 -8.63 -9.14
N ASN A 78 1.13 -9.00 -8.08
CA ASN A 78 0.38 -8.06 -7.23
C ASN A 78 1.02 -7.99 -5.85
N LEU A 79 1.43 -6.79 -5.46
CA LEU A 79 1.92 -6.49 -4.12
C LEU A 79 0.75 -6.05 -3.25
N TRP A 80 0.57 -6.69 -2.09
CA TRP A 80 -0.57 -6.48 -1.22
C TRP A 80 -0.20 -6.64 0.26
N ALA A 81 -1.09 -6.22 1.17
CA ALA A 81 -0.93 -6.45 2.61
C ALA A 81 -2.27 -6.71 3.29
N THR A 82 -2.24 -7.38 4.45
CA THR A 82 -3.45 -7.72 5.22
C THR A 82 -4.18 -6.50 5.80
N TRP A 83 -3.50 -5.39 5.97
CA TRP A 83 -4.04 -4.10 6.42
C TRP A 83 -4.48 -3.17 5.27
N CYS A 84 -4.21 -3.55 4.02
CA CYS A 84 -4.51 -2.75 2.84
C CYS A 84 -5.94 -3.04 2.36
N VAL A 85 -6.90 -2.20 2.75
CA VAL A 85 -8.32 -2.37 2.40
C VAL A 85 -8.56 -2.49 0.89
N PRO A 86 -8.00 -1.61 0.01
CA PRO A 86 -8.18 -1.77 -1.44
C PRO A 86 -7.57 -3.08 -1.97
N CYS A 87 -6.44 -3.55 -1.41
CA CYS A 87 -5.86 -4.82 -1.79
C CYS A 87 -6.82 -6.00 -1.51
N ILE A 88 -7.38 -6.02 -0.28
CA ILE A 88 -8.31 -7.09 0.14
C ILE A 88 -9.53 -7.15 -0.79
N LYS A 89 -10.00 -6.00 -1.24
CA LYS A 89 -11.17 -5.90 -2.12
C LYS A 89 -10.92 -6.53 -3.50
N GLU A 90 -9.70 -6.45 -4.04
CA GLU A 90 -9.37 -7.00 -5.36
C GLU A 90 -8.94 -8.47 -5.34
N LEU A 91 -8.49 -9.03 -4.19
CA LEU A 91 -8.03 -10.42 -4.09
C LEU A 91 -8.98 -11.46 -4.68
N PRO A 92 -10.32 -11.39 -4.45
CA PRO A 92 -11.25 -12.35 -5.04
C PRO A 92 -11.27 -12.31 -6.58
N THR A 93 -11.07 -11.13 -7.18
CA THR A 93 -11.04 -10.97 -8.64
C THR A 93 -9.73 -11.46 -9.23
N LEU A 94 -8.62 -11.32 -8.51
CA LEU A 94 -7.32 -11.92 -8.86
C LEU A 94 -7.36 -13.45 -8.79
N ASP A 95 -8.03 -14.02 -7.79
CA ASP A 95 -8.23 -15.47 -7.67
C ASP A 95 -9.09 -16.00 -8.81
N ALA A 96 -10.16 -15.30 -9.18
CA ALA A 96 -11.01 -15.63 -10.31
C ALA A 96 -10.27 -15.52 -11.66
N LEU A 97 -9.41 -14.48 -11.82
CA LEU A 97 -8.54 -14.33 -12.97
C LEU A 97 -7.59 -15.52 -13.11
N ALA A 98 -6.94 -15.94 -12.02
CA ALA A 98 -6.03 -17.06 -12.01
C ALA A 98 -6.71 -18.37 -12.46
N ALA A 99 -7.98 -18.56 -12.06
CA ALA A 99 -8.78 -19.71 -12.52
C ALA A 99 -9.12 -19.64 -14.01
N ARG A 100 -9.57 -18.45 -14.46
CA ARG A 100 -10.01 -18.23 -15.86
C ARG A 100 -8.88 -18.43 -16.85
N ASP A 101 -7.69 -17.90 -16.53
CA ASP A 101 -6.54 -17.86 -17.44
C ASP A 101 -5.45 -18.88 -17.07
N ALA A 102 -5.84 -19.92 -16.33
CA ALA A 102 -4.94 -21.02 -15.95
C ALA A 102 -4.20 -21.59 -17.17
N GLY A 103 -2.88 -21.67 -17.06
CA GLY A 103 -2.02 -22.15 -18.16
C GLY A 103 -1.54 -21.06 -19.14
N LYS A 104 -2.25 -19.93 -19.26
CA LYS A 104 -1.87 -18.79 -20.14
C LYS A 104 -1.21 -17.66 -19.37
N LEU A 105 -1.75 -17.31 -18.21
CA LEU A 105 -1.27 -16.25 -17.32
C LEU A 105 -0.87 -16.85 -15.98
N GLN A 106 0.23 -16.39 -15.42
CA GLN A 106 0.61 -16.67 -14.05
C GLN A 106 0.27 -15.50 -13.15
N VAL A 107 -0.61 -15.71 -12.17
CA VAL A 107 -0.92 -14.70 -11.13
C VAL A 107 -0.08 -15.01 -9.90
N VAL A 108 0.70 -14.03 -9.45
CA VAL A 108 1.60 -14.12 -8.29
C VAL A 108 1.20 -13.03 -7.31
N LEU A 109 0.70 -13.43 -6.14
CA LEU A 109 0.44 -12.49 -5.05
C LEU A 109 1.66 -12.47 -4.14
N VAL A 110 2.16 -11.28 -3.82
CA VAL A 110 3.26 -11.12 -2.87
C VAL A 110 2.79 -10.20 -1.75
N ASN A 111 2.78 -10.75 -0.57
CA ASN A 111 2.38 -10.04 0.63
C ASN A 111 3.58 -9.31 1.24
N GLU A 112 3.39 -8.03 1.57
CA GLU A 112 4.40 -7.10 2.09
C GLU A 112 4.27 -6.86 3.61
N ASP A 113 3.50 -7.69 4.33
CA ASP A 113 3.48 -7.62 5.79
C ASP A 113 4.82 -8.06 6.37
N GLN A 114 5.44 -7.25 7.21
CA GLN A 114 6.72 -7.57 7.86
C GLN A 114 6.63 -8.80 8.77
N ASP A 115 5.43 -9.04 9.34
CA ASP A 115 5.14 -10.22 10.15
C ASP A 115 4.90 -11.50 9.30
N GLY A 116 4.81 -11.36 8.00
CA GLY A 116 4.76 -12.43 7.01
C GLY A 116 3.72 -13.51 7.33
N PRO A 117 4.11 -14.80 7.29
CA PRO A 117 3.17 -15.90 7.47
C PRO A 117 2.36 -15.86 8.76
N ARG A 118 2.86 -15.21 9.81
CA ARG A 118 2.17 -15.09 11.10
C ARG A 118 0.84 -14.35 11.01
N VAL A 119 0.75 -13.34 10.13
CA VAL A 119 -0.48 -12.57 9.89
C VAL A 119 -1.21 -13.01 8.63
N VAL A 120 -0.47 -13.43 7.60
CA VAL A 120 -1.03 -13.85 6.32
C VAL A 120 -1.81 -15.16 6.42
N ALA A 121 -1.29 -16.16 7.13
CA ALA A 121 -1.96 -17.45 7.24
C ALA A 121 -3.34 -17.35 7.90
N PRO A 122 -3.53 -16.72 9.09
CA PRO A 122 -4.85 -16.56 9.67
C PRO A 122 -5.77 -15.64 8.85
N PHE A 123 -5.21 -14.67 8.11
CA PHE A 123 -5.98 -13.84 7.19
C PHE A 123 -6.56 -14.70 6.06
N LEU A 124 -5.74 -15.51 5.38
CA LEU A 124 -6.18 -16.36 4.27
C LEU A 124 -7.11 -17.50 4.71
N GLN A 125 -7.07 -17.92 5.98
CA GLN A 125 -8.09 -18.82 6.52
C GLN A 125 -9.48 -18.19 6.55
N LYS A 126 -9.58 -16.89 6.80
CA LYS A 126 -10.83 -16.13 6.80
C LYS A 126 -11.25 -15.67 5.40
N HIS A 127 -10.29 -15.47 4.52
CA HIS A 127 -10.46 -14.99 3.14
C HIS A 127 -9.79 -15.97 2.17
N PRO A 128 -10.35 -17.18 2.00
CA PRO A 128 -9.69 -18.24 1.26
C PRO A 128 -9.56 -17.92 -0.24
N LEU A 129 -8.36 -18.06 -0.76
CA LEU A 129 -8.05 -18.06 -2.19
C LEU A 129 -7.90 -19.50 -2.66
N LYS A 130 -8.53 -19.85 -3.78
CA LYS A 130 -8.60 -21.23 -4.26
C LYS A 130 -7.63 -21.53 -5.40
N ASN A 131 -7.33 -20.53 -6.21
CA ASN A 131 -6.64 -20.68 -7.48
C ASN A 131 -5.26 -20.02 -7.49
N VAL A 132 -4.97 -19.17 -6.52
CA VAL A 132 -3.69 -18.49 -6.40
C VAL A 132 -3.13 -18.64 -4.99
N LYS A 133 -1.81 -18.79 -4.89
CA LYS A 133 -1.10 -18.79 -3.60
C LYS A 133 -0.44 -17.44 -3.38
N SER A 134 -0.41 -16.99 -2.11
CA SER A 134 0.33 -15.81 -1.73
C SER A 134 1.74 -16.20 -1.28
N TRP A 135 2.70 -15.48 -1.81
CA TRP A 135 4.08 -15.41 -1.32
C TRP A 135 4.20 -14.30 -0.30
N THR A 136 5.30 -14.25 0.42
CA THR A 136 5.61 -13.19 1.39
C THR A 136 6.98 -12.59 1.09
N ASP A 137 7.09 -11.28 1.21
CA ASP A 137 8.33 -10.51 1.18
C ASP A 137 8.51 -9.77 2.53
N THR A 138 8.92 -10.52 3.55
CA THR A 138 9.12 -9.96 4.91
C THR A 138 10.30 -8.99 5.00
N ALA A 139 11.17 -8.99 4.01
CA ALA A 139 12.33 -8.12 3.95
C ALA A 139 12.08 -6.81 3.20
N ASN A 140 10.86 -6.61 2.65
CA ASN A 140 10.52 -5.51 1.74
C ASN A 140 11.52 -5.38 0.57
N ALA A 141 12.02 -6.52 0.10
CA ALA A 141 13.03 -6.60 -0.94
C ALA A 141 12.47 -6.26 -2.34
N LEU A 142 11.13 -6.16 -2.47
CA LEU A 142 10.45 -5.84 -3.73
C LEU A 142 10.01 -4.38 -3.84
N MET A 143 9.44 -3.79 -2.79
CA MET A 143 8.84 -2.45 -2.85
C MET A 143 9.80 -1.41 -3.41
N ILE A 144 11.03 -1.33 -2.88
CA ILE A 144 12.01 -0.31 -3.29
C ILE A 144 12.58 -0.59 -4.69
N PRO A 145 13.13 -1.78 -5.01
CA PRO A 145 13.66 -2.06 -6.36
C PRO A 145 12.61 -1.95 -7.46
N LEU A 146 11.36 -2.33 -7.17
CA LEU A 146 10.26 -2.19 -8.12
C LEU A 146 9.69 -0.78 -8.17
N LYS A 147 10.15 0.14 -7.30
CA LYS A 147 9.61 1.51 -7.19
C LYS A 147 8.08 1.51 -6.98
N ALA A 148 7.58 0.55 -6.21
CA ALA A 148 6.19 0.50 -5.81
C ALA A 148 5.95 1.53 -4.70
N ALA A 149 5.29 2.64 -5.03
CA ALA A 149 5.08 3.76 -4.10
C ALA A 149 3.93 3.52 -3.12
N SER A 150 3.03 2.60 -3.43
CA SER A 150 1.82 2.31 -2.64
C SER A 150 1.34 0.88 -2.86
N LEU A 151 0.39 0.45 -2.01
CA LEU A 151 -0.35 -0.80 -2.20
C LEU A 151 -1.83 -0.49 -2.50
N PRO A 152 -2.48 -1.28 -3.35
CA PRO A 152 -1.88 -2.33 -4.15
C PRO A 152 -1.02 -1.76 -5.29
N THR A 153 0.02 -2.49 -5.68
CA THR A 153 0.70 -2.27 -6.94
C THR A 153 0.69 -3.58 -7.73
N THR A 154 0.13 -3.55 -8.92
CA THR A 154 0.14 -4.70 -9.83
C THR A 154 1.04 -4.43 -11.00
N ILE A 155 1.95 -5.34 -11.30
CA ILE A 155 2.90 -5.24 -12.39
C ILE A 155 2.63 -6.36 -13.38
N LEU A 156 2.50 -6.01 -14.66
CA LEU A 156 2.29 -6.96 -15.74
C LEU A 156 3.60 -7.18 -16.51
N TYR A 157 4.02 -8.44 -16.56
CA TYR A 157 5.22 -8.89 -17.27
C TYR A 157 4.84 -9.73 -18.48
N GLY A 158 5.53 -9.53 -19.59
CA GLY A 158 5.46 -10.45 -20.73
C GLY A 158 6.15 -11.78 -20.44
N ALA A 159 5.98 -12.77 -21.33
CA ALA A 159 6.66 -14.07 -21.24
C ALA A 159 8.20 -13.93 -21.27
N ASP A 160 8.71 -12.84 -21.82
CA ASP A 160 10.13 -12.45 -21.83
C ASP A 160 10.66 -12.03 -20.45
N GLY A 161 9.79 -11.96 -19.43
CA GLY A 161 10.11 -11.50 -18.09
C GLY A 161 10.39 -10.01 -17.99
N LYS A 162 9.93 -9.21 -18.97
CA LYS A 162 10.06 -7.75 -18.93
C LYS A 162 8.73 -7.10 -18.59
N GLU A 163 8.80 -6.08 -17.75
CA GLU A 163 7.63 -5.28 -17.39
C GLU A 163 7.06 -4.61 -18.65
N LYS A 164 5.75 -4.71 -18.81
CA LYS A 164 5.01 -4.03 -19.88
C LYS A 164 4.32 -2.77 -19.33
N LEU A 165 3.67 -2.90 -18.18
CA LEU A 165 3.01 -1.79 -17.49
C LEU A 165 2.73 -2.17 -16.03
N ARG A 166 2.30 -1.18 -15.25
CA ARG A 166 1.83 -1.38 -13.87
C ARG A 166 0.59 -0.55 -13.55
N ILE A 167 -0.12 -0.97 -12.53
CA ILE A 167 -1.31 -0.32 -11.99
C ILE A 167 -1.09 -0.10 -10.50
N GLY A 168 -1.22 1.16 -10.04
CA GLY A 168 -1.03 1.57 -8.64
C GLY A 168 -2.34 1.76 -7.87
N ARG A 169 -3.39 1.01 -8.20
CA ARG A 169 -4.71 1.06 -7.54
C ARG A 169 -5.40 -0.30 -7.58
N ASP A 170 -6.45 -0.46 -6.77
CA ASP A 170 -7.34 -1.61 -6.89
C ASP A 170 -8.15 -1.56 -8.18
N MET A 171 -8.48 -2.73 -8.70
CA MET A 171 -9.38 -2.87 -9.85
C MET A 171 -10.10 -4.22 -9.85
N ASP A 172 -11.14 -4.33 -10.65
CA ASP A 172 -11.78 -5.61 -10.95
C ASP A 172 -11.00 -6.33 -12.07
N TRP A 173 -10.22 -7.34 -11.68
CA TRP A 173 -9.40 -8.14 -12.59
C TRP A 173 -10.20 -9.08 -13.49
N THR A 174 -11.51 -9.17 -13.30
CA THR A 174 -12.43 -9.88 -14.18
C THR A 174 -13.13 -8.98 -15.22
N GLY A 175 -13.01 -7.66 -15.02
CA GLY A 175 -13.69 -6.65 -15.81
C GLY A 175 -13.06 -6.36 -17.17
N PRO A 176 -13.72 -5.50 -17.99
CA PRO A 176 -13.25 -5.18 -19.34
C PRO A 176 -11.94 -4.41 -19.37
N GLU A 177 -11.67 -3.58 -18.36
CA GLU A 177 -10.41 -2.85 -18.24
C GLU A 177 -9.24 -3.82 -18.07
N ALA A 178 -9.33 -4.78 -17.14
CA ALA A 178 -8.34 -5.82 -16.96
C ALA A 178 -8.09 -6.61 -18.24
N LYS A 179 -9.15 -6.99 -18.95
CA LYS A 179 -9.03 -7.70 -20.23
C LYS A 179 -8.21 -6.92 -21.25
N ALA A 180 -8.42 -5.60 -21.36
CA ALA A 180 -7.68 -4.74 -22.28
C ALA A 180 -6.19 -4.60 -21.88
N LEU A 181 -5.87 -4.59 -20.58
CA LEU A 181 -4.50 -4.55 -20.08
C LEU A 181 -3.78 -5.88 -20.29
N LEU A 182 -4.44 -7.00 -19.99
CA LEU A 182 -3.87 -8.34 -20.14
C LEU A 182 -3.54 -8.67 -21.60
N ALA A 183 -4.37 -8.23 -22.55
CA ALA A 183 -4.09 -8.39 -23.99
C ALA A 183 -2.74 -7.78 -24.42
N GLN A 184 -2.20 -6.80 -23.68
CA GLN A 184 -0.91 -6.17 -23.99
C GLN A 184 0.30 -7.03 -23.59
N ILE A 185 0.12 -8.07 -22.81
CA ILE A 185 1.20 -8.95 -22.32
C ILE A 185 1.15 -10.35 -22.93
N GLU A 186 0.08 -10.71 -23.63
CA GLU A 186 -0.14 -12.02 -24.26
C GLU A 186 0.49 -12.14 -25.66
N GLY A 187 1.01 -11.02 -26.22
CA GLY A 187 1.58 -10.88 -27.55
C GLY A 187 3.08 -11.13 -27.63
#